data_422bec2961f649107158d40897630acf
#
_entry.id   422bec2961f649107158d40897630acf
#
_cell.length_a   1.000
_cell.length_b   1.000
_cell.length_c   1.000
_cell.angle_alpha   90.00
_cell.angle_beta   90.00
_cell.angle_gamma   90.00
#
_symmetry.space_group_name_H-M   'P 1'
#
loop_
_entity.id
_entity.type
_entity.pdbx_description
1 polymer ?
#
loop_
_entity_poly.entity_id
_entity_poly.type
_entity_poly.pdbx_seq_one_letter_code
_entity_poly.pdbx_strand_id
1 'polypeptide(L)' 'MAIIVNLDMMLAKRKMTSLELANRIGLTQANLSILKTGKAKAVRFSTLDAICKELKCQPGDLFEYVEDDDPWLR' A
#
# COMPACT_ATOMS: atom_id res chain seq x y z
N MET A 1 9.79 -1.11 -15.35
CA MET A 1 9.95 -0.06 -14.33
C MET A 1 8.62 0.22 -13.69
N ALA A 2 8.51 -0.04 -12.41
CA ALA A 2 7.23 0.09 -11.72
C ALA A 2 7.39 0.26 -10.22
N ILE A 3 6.41 0.92 -9.62
CA ILE A 3 6.25 0.93 -8.17
C ILE A 3 5.34 -0.24 -7.81
N ILE A 4 5.82 -1.10 -6.95
CA ILE A 4 5.06 -2.24 -6.45
C ILE A 4 4.45 -1.86 -5.11
N VAL A 5 3.19 -2.19 -4.92
CA VAL A 5 2.47 -1.90 -3.67
C VAL A 5 2.38 -3.18 -2.85
N ASN A 6 2.95 -3.15 -1.66
CA ASN A 6 3.01 -4.30 -0.75
C ASN A 6 2.02 -4.17 0.41
N LEU A 7 0.93 -3.45 0.18
CA LEU A 7 -0.06 -3.20 1.24
C LEU A 7 -0.70 -4.49 1.75
N ASP A 8 -1.01 -5.42 0.85
CA ASP A 8 -1.59 -6.71 1.25
C ASP A 8 -0.66 -7.47 2.19
N MET A 9 0.64 -7.44 1.91
CA MET A 9 1.61 -8.11 2.75
C MET A 9 1.63 -7.50 4.16
N MET A 10 1.58 -6.17 4.24
CA MET A 10 1.57 -5.50 5.54
C MET A 10 0.27 -5.74 6.29
N LEU A 11 -0.86 -5.77 5.60
CA LEU A 11 -2.13 -6.12 6.21
C LEU A 11 -2.07 -7.53 6.81
N ALA A 12 -1.53 -8.48 6.07
CA ALA A 12 -1.37 -9.84 6.56
C ALA A 12 -0.46 -9.90 7.79
N LYS A 13 0.64 -9.16 7.77
CA LYS A 13 1.55 -9.10 8.92
C LYS A 13 0.89 -8.55 10.17
N ARG A 14 -0.03 -7.60 10.01
CA ARG A 14 -0.73 -6.98 11.13
C ARG A 14 -2.04 -7.67 11.45
N LYS A 15 -2.40 -8.71 10.71
CA LYS A 15 -3.66 -9.45 10.87
C LYS A 15 -4.86 -8.52 10.79
N MET A 16 -4.82 -7.61 9.83
CA MET A 16 -5.85 -6.61 9.60
C MET A 16 -6.44 -6.80 8.21
N THR A 17 -7.76 -6.63 8.09
CA THR A 17 -8.42 -6.69 6.77
C THR A 17 -8.38 -5.33 6.09
N SER A 18 -8.55 -5.34 4.76
CA SER A 18 -8.66 -4.10 3.99
C SER A 18 -9.83 -3.25 4.47
N LEU A 19 -10.96 -3.89 4.77
CA LEU A 19 -12.14 -3.18 5.25
C LEU A 19 -11.85 -2.49 6.58
N GLU A 20 -11.19 -3.17 7.47
CA GLU A 20 -10.83 -2.63 8.77
C GLU A 20 -9.91 -1.42 8.63
N LEU A 21 -8.89 -1.52 7.78
CA LEU A 21 -7.99 -0.41 7.54
C LEU A 21 -8.74 0.78 6.92
N ALA A 22 -9.56 0.53 5.91
CA ALA A 22 -10.33 1.58 5.25
C ALA A 22 -11.19 2.34 6.27
N ASN A 23 -11.87 1.62 7.18
CA ASN A 23 -12.68 2.23 8.21
C ASN A 23 -11.85 3.09 9.16
N ARG A 24 -10.66 2.61 9.54
CA ARG A 24 -9.80 3.32 10.49
C ARG A 24 -9.23 4.61 9.94
N ILE A 25 -8.94 4.64 8.64
CA ILE A 25 -8.32 5.83 8.02
C ILE A 25 -9.32 6.71 7.28
N GLY A 26 -10.61 6.34 7.30
CA GLY A 26 -11.64 7.16 6.68
C GLY A 26 -11.68 7.10 5.16
N LEU A 27 -11.17 6.03 4.56
CA LEU A 27 -11.27 5.78 3.13
C LEU A 27 -12.40 4.82 2.85
N THR A 28 -12.93 4.89 1.61
CA THR A 28 -13.82 3.84 1.14
C THR A 28 -13.00 2.59 0.81
N GLN A 29 -13.62 1.43 0.90
CA GLN A 29 -12.97 0.19 0.53
C GLN A 29 -12.57 0.19 -0.95
N ALA A 30 -13.38 0.82 -1.80
CA ALA A 30 -13.07 0.94 -3.23
C ALA A 30 -11.79 1.74 -3.46
N ASN A 31 -11.62 2.87 -2.77
CA ASN A 31 -10.41 3.68 -2.89
C ASN A 31 -9.17 2.96 -2.36
N LEU A 32 -9.31 2.25 -1.25
CA LEU A 32 -8.20 1.47 -0.72
C LEU A 32 -7.83 0.33 -1.68
N SER A 33 -8.81 -0.30 -2.31
CA SER A 33 -8.58 -1.36 -3.29
C SER A 33 -7.80 -0.85 -4.51
N ILE A 34 -8.11 0.36 -4.98
CA ILE A 34 -7.38 0.98 -6.09
C ILE A 34 -5.90 1.15 -5.71
N LEU A 35 -5.63 1.63 -4.52
CA LEU A 35 -4.26 1.78 -4.04
C LEU A 35 -3.58 0.42 -3.89
N LYS A 36 -4.27 -0.54 -3.28
CA LYS A 36 -3.75 -1.87 -2.98
C LYS A 36 -3.34 -2.64 -4.23
N THR A 37 -4.10 -2.48 -5.32
CA THR A 37 -3.83 -3.18 -6.58
C THR A 37 -2.78 -2.47 -7.44
N GLY A 38 -2.26 -1.33 -6.99
CA GLY A 38 -1.26 -0.57 -7.73
C GLY A 38 -1.83 0.24 -8.88
N LYS A 39 -3.15 0.41 -8.95
CA LYS A 39 -3.80 1.17 -10.01
C LYS A 39 -3.93 2.65 -9.70
N ALA A 40 -3.60 3.06 -8.47
CA ALA A 40 -3.65 4.46 -8.11
C ALA A 40 -2.54 5.23 -8.82
N LYS A 41 -2.90 6.40 -9.36
CA LYS A 41 -1.93 7.28 -10.01
C LYS A 41 -1.24 8.21 -9.02
N ALA A 42 -1.83 8.38 -7.86
CA ALA A 42 -1.30 9.23 -6.81
C ALA A 42 -1.83 8.78 -5.47
N VAL A 43 -1.11 9.13 -4.41
CA VAL A 43 -1.57 8.93 -3.04
C VAL A 43 -1.22 10.21 -2.27
N ARG A 44 -2.17 10.66 -1.45
CA ARG A 44 -1.94 11.84 -0.62
C ARG A 44 -1.03 11.47 0.56
N PHE A 45 -0.16 12.40 0.93
CA PHE A 45 0.68 12.19 2.10
C PHE A 45 -0.16 11.96 3.37
N SER A 46 -1.30 12.63 3.49
CA SER A 46 -2.19 12.41 4.64
C SER A 46 -2.71 10.98 4.70
N THR A 47 -3.03 10.40 3.55
CA THR A 47 -3.47 9.01 3.47
C THR A 47 -2.32 8.06 3.81
N LEU A 48 -1.15 8.32 3.25
CA LEU A 48 0.04 7.53 3.52
C LEU A 48 0.41 7.57 5.00
N ASP A 49 0.35 8.75 5.60
CA ASP A 49 0.57 8.96 7.02
C ASP A 49 -0.37 8.08 7.87
N ALA A 50 -1.66 8.11 7.52
CA ALA A 50 -2.67 7.34 8.25
C ALA A 50 -2.42 5.84 8.14
N ILE A 51 -2.07 5.37 6.96
CA ILE A 51 -1.77 3.95 6.73
C ILE A 51 -0.56 3.54 7.56
N CYS A 52 0.52 4.31 7.50
CA CYS A 52 1.74 4.01 8.25
C CYS A 52 1.48 3.99 9.75
N LYS A 53 0.65 4.92 10.23
CA LYS A 53 0.29 4.99 11.64
C LYS A 53 -0.48 3.75 12.08
N GLU A 54 -1.48 3.35 11.29
CA GLU A 54 -2.34 2.21 11.65
C GLU A 54 -1.59 0.88 11.54
N LEU A 55 -0.75 0.73 10.54
CA LEU A 55 0.01 -0.50 10.32
C LEU A 55 1.37 -0.48 11.03
N LYS A 56 1.72 0.62 11.67
CA LYS A 56 2.99 0.79 12.37
C LYS A 56 4.16 0.39 11.49
N CYS A 57 4.23 1.02 10.32
CA CYS A 57 5.26 0.72 9.33
C CYS A 57 5.75 2.00 8.68
N GLN A 58 6.78 1.86 7.86
CA GLN A 58 7.36 2.95 7.10
C GLN A 58 6.84 2.92 5.67
N PRO A 59 6.86 4.06 4.94
CA PRO A 59 6.45 4.05 3.52
C PRO A 59 7.21 3.03 2.70
N GLY A 60 8.49 2.80 2.99
CA GLY A 60 9.27 1.79 2.28
C GLY A 60 8.81 0.36 2.51
N ASP A 61 8.01 0.11 3.53
CA ASP A 61 7.38 -1.19 3.74
C ASP A 61 6.16 -1.39 2.85
N LEU A 62 5.59 -0.29 2.36
CA LEU A 62 4.37 -0.30 1.55
C LEU A 62 4.65 -0.26 0.05
N PHE A 63 5.74 0.36 -0.35
CA PHE A 63 6.07 0.57 -1.75
C PHE A 63 7.51 0.18 -2.02
N GLU A 64 7.74 -0.36 -3.21
CA GLU A 64 9.10 -0.58 -3.69
C GLU A 64 9.18 -0.27 -5.17
N TYR A 65 10.36 0.12 -5.61
CA TYR A 65 10.62 0.38 -7.01
C TYR A 65 11.30 -0.84 -7.62
N VAL A 66 10.79 -1.29 -8.75
CA VAL A 66 11.35 -2.43 -9.50
C VAL A 66 11.56 -2.01 -10.94
N GLU A 67 12.74 -2.30 -11.48
CA GLU A 67 13.03 -2.09 -12.89
C GLU A 67 12.62 -3.32 -13.69
N ASP A 68 11.68 -3.13 -14.62
CA ASP A 68 11.16 -4.23 -15.42
C ASP A 68 12.22 -4.85 -16.34
N ASP A 69 13.18 -4.03 -16.77
CA ASP A 69 14.19 -4.44 -17.73
C ASP A 69 15.42 -5.07 -17.09
N ASP A 70 15.47 -5.14 -15.78
CA ASP A 70 16.62 -5.72 -15.09
C ASP A 70 16.55 -7.24 -15.19
N PRO A 71 17.52 -7.87 -15.90
CA PRO A 71 17.52 -9.33 -16.06
C PRO A 71 17.72 -10.06 -14.73
N TRP A 72 18.26 -9.39 -13.72
CA TRP A 72 18.49 -10.00 -12.40
C TRP A 72 17.24 -10.10 -11.54
N LEU A 73 16.16 -9.40 -11.95
CA LEU A 73 14.90 -9.40 -11.22
C LEU A 73 13.90 -10.43 -11.75
N ARG A 74 14.33 -11.25 -12.69
CA ARG A 74 13.45 -12.27 -13.31
C ARG A 74 13.66 -13.64 -12.72
#